data_b7218eade69a1308d675d10c6db2a4df
#
_entry.id   b7218eade69a1308d675d10c6db2a4df
#
_cell.length_a   1.000
_cell.length_b   1.000
_cell.length_c   1.000
_cell.angle_alpha   90.00
_cell.angle_beta   90.00
_cell.angle_gamma   90.00
#
_symmetry.space_group_name_H-M   'P 1'
#
loop_
_entity.id
_entity.type
_entity.pdbx_description
1 polymer ?
#
loop_
_entity_poly.entity_id
_entity_poly.type
_entity_poly.pdbx_seq_one_letter_code
_entity_poly.pdbx_strand_id
1 'polypeptide(L)'
;MAVAVEPTPGTAVSEPINLAELSLDSYESLVSPDWCPGCGDFGVLKALKMALLQLRIPPHQVLVVSGIGCSSNLPGFIHAYGLHSLHGRALPVATGAHLANEKLHVIAVGGDGDGYGIGMGHFIHTMRRNLDLTYIVMDNEVYGLTTGQASATTMLGMNTKTTPRGNAEPPVNPLALAIVSGATYVARAFSGEPAHMAATIAGGIAHRGFALIDVFSPCVTYNKLNTYPWFKERVYKLEDEAGYDPTNMGMAIERSNEFGDRIPLGVLYQTQAPLYEESDPVLRRGPLVHQPVGLSRETFDALMAEMM
;
A
#
# COMPACT_ATOMS: atom_id res chain seq x y z
N MET A 1 -22.85 35.01 -10.91
CA MET A 1 -23.37 34.17 -12.03
C MET A 1 -22.49 32.94 -12.08
N ALA A 2 -23.01 31.79 -11.60
CA ALA A 2 -22.33 30.51 -11.74
C ALA A 2 -22.59 30.03 -13.18
N VAL A 3 -21.52 29.83 -13.95
CA VAL A 3 -21.58 29.18 -15.25
C VAL A 3 -21.82 27.72 -15.02
N ALA A 4 -23.02 27.23 -15.30
CA ALA A 4 -23.30 25.82 -15.38
C ALA A 4 -22.52 25.24 -16.57
N VAL A 5 -21.52 24.40 -16.29
CA VAL A 5 -20.86 23.60 -17.32
C VAL A 5 -21.79 22.43 -17.63
N GLU A 6 -22.42 22.48 -18.80
CA GLU A 6 -23.19 21.33 -19.29
C GLU A 6 -22.22 20.13 -19.52
N PRO A 7 -22.56 18.91 -19.11
CA PRO A 7 -21.74 17.75 -19.39
C PRO A 7 -21.68 17.48 -20.89
N THR A 8 -20.49 17.29 -21.40
CA THR A 8 -20.25 16.95 -22.81
C THR A 8 -21.00 15.66 -23.16
N PRO A 9 -21.82 15.63 -24.23
CA PRO A 9 -22.49 14.40 -24.66
C PRO A 9 -21.45 13.38 -25.12
N GLY A 10 -21.34 12.26 -24.42
CA GLY A 10 -20.46 11.16 -24.83
C GLY A 10 -19.75 10.39 -23.73
N THR A 11 -19.81 10.80 -22.47
CA THR A 11 -19.41 9.92 -21.36
C THR A 11 -20.59 9.01 -21.04
N ALA A 12 -20.64 7.86 -21.69
CA ALA A 12 -21.47 6.77 -21.22
C ALA A 12 -21.05 6.50 -19.77
N VAL A 13 -21.91 6.80 -18.81
CA VAL A 13 -21.80 6.31 -17.44
C VAL A 13 -21.82 4.79 -17.61
N SER A 14 -20.69 4.14 -17.43
CA SER A 14 -20.61 2.67 -17.48
C SER A 14 -21.64 2.15 -16.49
N GLU A 15 -22.52 1.24 -16.94
CA GLU A 15 -23.46 0.59 -16.05
C GLU A 15 -22.71 0.01 -14.84
N PRO A 16 -23.27 0.07 -13.63
CA PRO A 16 -22.63 -0.47 -12.44
C PRO A 16 -22.31 -1.95 -12.69
N ILE A 17 -21.04 -2.32 -12.50
CA ILE A 17 -20.58 -3.68 -12.71
C ILE A 17 -21.43 -4.62 -11.85
N ASN A 18 -22.08 -5.59 -12.49
CA ASN A 18 -22.83 -6.64 -11.80
C ASN A 18 -21.82 -7.49 -10.99
N LEU A 19 -21.94 -7.47 -9.67
CA LEU A 19 -21.04 -8.23 -8.79
C LEU A 19 -21.05 -9.75 -9.09
N ALA A 20 -22.13 -10.29 -9.68
CA ALA A 20 -22.19 -11.69 -10.09
C ALA A 20 -21.26 -12.00 -11.29
N GLU A 21 -20.91 -10.99 -12.09
CA GLU A 21 -20.08 -11.10 -13.30
C GLU A 21 -18.63 -10.67 -13.05
N LEU A 22 -18.29 -10.29 -11.80
CA LEU A 22 -16.95 -9.87 -11.46
C LEU A 22 -15.92 -11.00 -11.69
N SER A 23 -14.89 -10.71 -12.49
CA SER A 23 -13.81 -11.62 -12.85
C SER A 23 -12.46 -10.91 -12.79
N LEU A 24 -11.35 -11.62 -13.01
CA LEU A 24 -10.03 -10.98 -13.10
C LEU A 24 -9.96 -9.96 -14.24
N ASP A 25 -10.66 -10.22 -15.34
CA ASP A 25 -10.72 -9.32 -16.49
C ASP A 25 -11.37 -7.97 -16.15
N SER A 26 -12.23 -7.93 -15.14
CA SER A 26 -12.84 -6.69 -14.66
C SER A 26 -11.81 -5.66 -14.15
N TYR A 27 -10.61 -6.13 -13.77
CA TYR A 27 -9.51 -5.28 -13.28
C TYR A 27 -8.43 -5.06 -14.34
N GLU A 28 -8.59 -5.55 -15.57
CA GLU A 28 -7.61 -5.31 -16.63
C GLU A 28 -7.64 -3.86 -17.10
N SER A 29 -6.46 -3.25 -17.16
CA SER A 29 -6.27 -1.92 -17.73
C SER A 29 -6.10 -2.01 -19.24
N LEU A 30 -6.44 -0.92 -19.94
CA LEU A 30 -6.12 -0.75 -21.36
C LEU A 30 -4.61 -0.55 -21.59
N VAL A 31 -3.86 -0.24 -20.56
CA VAL A 31 -2.41 -0.02 -20.61
C VAL A 31 -1.71 -1.30 -20.12
N SER A 32 -0.86 -1.85 -20.96
CA SER A 32 -0.02 -3.01 -20.59
C SER A 32 1.12 -2.57 -19.68
N PRO A 33 1.47 -3.37 -18.64
CA PRO A 33 2.63 -3.10 -17.80
C PRO A 33 3.94 -3.06 -18.61
N ASP A 34 4.77 -2.07 -18.33
CA ASP A 34 6.05 -1.78 -18.99
C ASP A 34 7.29 -2.18 -18.15
N TRP A 35 7.08 -2.96 -17.09
CA TRP A 35 8.16 -3.46 -16.24
C TRP A 35 9.10 -4.41 -17.00
N CYS A 36 10.31 -4.57 -16.49
CA CYS A 36 11.27 -5.52 -17.05
C CYS A 36 10.71 -6.95 -17.03
N PRO A 37 10.96 -7.76 -18.08
CA PRO A 37 10.54 -9.17 -18.09
C PRO A 37 11.06 -9.93 -16.86
N GLY A 38 10.14 -10.54 -16.11
CA GLY A 38 10.45 -11.26 -14.86
C GLY A 38 10.51 -10.38 -13.61
N CYS A 39 10.19 -9.09 -13.68
CA CYS A 39 10.06 -8.23 -12.50
C CYS A 39 8.99 -8.75 -11.53
N GLY A 40 9.27 -8.66 -10.23
CA GLY A 40 8.35 -9.07 -9.18
C GLY A 40 7.02 -8.31 -9.18
N ASP A 41 7.02 -7.09 -9.68
CA ASP A 41 5.85 -6.21 -9.69
C ASP A 41 4.68 -6.78 -10.52
N PHE A 42 4.96 -7.59 -11.56
CA PHE A 42 3.91 -8.34 -12.27
C PHE A 42 3.14 -9.29 -11.34
N GLY A 43 3.88 -9.97 -10.44
CA GLY A 43 3.28 -10.85 -9.45
C GLY A 43 2.38 -10.09 -8.48
N VAL A 44 2.83 -8.92 -8.02
CA VAL A 44 2.08 -8.06 -7.09
C VAL A 44 0.79 -7.53 -7.74
N LEU A 45 0.86 -7.05 -8.97
CA LEU A 45 -0.31 -6.62 -9.73
C LEU A 45 -1.35 -7.74 -9.86
N LYS A 46 -0.89 -8.95 -10.22
CA LYS A 46 -1.77 -10.12 -10.31
C LYS A 46 -2.39 -10.48 -8.97
N ALA A 47 -1.61 -10.49 -7.90
CA ALA A 47 -2.09 -10.82 -6.56
C ALA A 47 -3.10 -9.78 -6.04
N LEU A 48 -2.88 -8.49 -6.31
CA LEU A 48 -3.83 -7.43 -5.97
C LEU A 48 -5.17 -7.65 -6.68
N LYS A 49 -5.18 -7.94 -7.99
CA LYS A 49 -6.40 -8.26 -8.74
C LYS A 49 -7.12 -9.49 -8.16
N MET A 50 -6.36 -10.54 -7.79
CA MET A 50 -6.90 -11.74 -7.15
C MET A 50 -7.52 -11.42 -5.78
N ALA A 51 -6.86 -10.60 -4.96
CA ALA A 51 -7.36 -10.18 -3.66
C ALA A 51 -8.67 -9.38 -3.77
N LEU A 52 -8.74 -8.42 -4.68
CA LEU A 52 -9.95 -7.64 -4.95
C LEU A 52 -11.10 -8.53 -5.43
N LEU A 53 -10.82 -9.49 -6.32
CA LEU A 53 -11.82 -10.46 -6.77
C LEU A 53 -12.30 -11.35 -5.63
N GLN A 54 -11.39 -11.87 -4.79
CA GLN A 54 -11.73 -12.69 -3.62
C GLN A 54 -12.65 -11.94 -2.66
N LEU A 55 -12.40 -10.65 -2.44
CA LEU A 55 -13.21 -9.78 -1.58
C LEU A 55 -14.47 -9.24 -2.30
N ARG A 56 -14.62 -9.52 -3.60
CA ARG A 56 -15.72 -9.04 -4.44
C ARG A 56 -15.86 -7.51 -4.45
N ILE A 57 -14.73 -6.80 -4.42
CA ILE A 57 -14.67 -5.34 -4.45
C ILE A 57 -14.60 -4.86 -5.91
N PRO A 58 -15.64 -4.21 -6.44
CA PRO A 58 -15.63 -3.79 -7.84
C PRO A 58 -14.67 -2.63 -8.10
N PRO A 59 -14.13 -2.48 -9.33
CA PRO A 59 -13.15 -1.44 -9.68
C PRO A 59 -13.51 -0.02 -9.25
N HIS A 60 -14.78 0.37 -9.36
CA HIS A 60 -15.26 1.71 -9.01
C HIS A 60 -15.30 1.97 -7.48
N GLN A 61 -15.00 1.00 -6.64
CA GLN A 61 -14.85 1.17 -5.20
C GLN A 61 -13.39 1.15 -4.75
N VAL A 62 -12.45 1.08 -5.69
CA VAL A 62 -11.02 1.00 -5.40
C VAL A 62 -10.33 2.29 -5.88
N LEU A 63 -9.50 2.87 -5.01
CA LEU A 63 -8.54 3.90 -5.36
C LEU A 63 -7.13 3.42 -5.07
N VAL A 64 -6.30 3.35 -6.10
CA VAL A 64 -4.87 3.03 -5.96
C VAL A 64 -4.05 4.32 -6.01
N VAL A 65 -3.33 4.61 -4.94
CA VAL A 65 -2.48 5.80 -4.81
C VAL A 65 -1.02 5.38 -4.80
N SER A 66 -0.19 5.95 -5.65
CA SER A 66 1.23 5.59 -5.71
C SER A 66 2.18 6.77 -5.47
N GLY A 67 3.41 6.45 -5.08
CA GLY A 67 4.54 7.38 -5.06
C GLY A 67 5.29 7.39 -6.38
N ILE A 68 6.63 7.24 -6.36
CA ILE A 68 7.50 7.23 -7.54
C ILE A 68 8.43 6.01 -7.51
N GLY A 69 8.63 5.40 -8.66
CA GLY A 69 9.47 4.22 -8.89
C GLY A 69 8.78 3.22 -9.81
N CYS A 70 9.42 2.09 -10.09
CA CYS A 70 8.84 1.04 -10.94
C CYS A 70 7.48 0.57 -10.40
N SER A 71 7.42 0.25 -9.12
CA SER A 71 6.21 -0.15 -8.39
C SER A 71 5.07 0.88 -8.49
N SER A 72 5.44 2.16 -8.57
CA SER A 72 4.48 3.26 -8.56
C SER A 72 3.73 3.45 -9.89
N ASN A 73 4.12 2.75 -10.96
CA ASN A 73 3.36 2.71 -12.22
C ASN A 73 2.09 1.82 -12.12
N LEU A 74 1.95 1.03 -11.05
CA LEU A 74 0.86 0.07 -10.86
C LEU A 74 -0.55 0.68 -11.06
N PRO A 75 -0.87 1.92 -10.60
CA PRO A 75 -2.19 2.51 -10.85
C PRO A 75 -2.58 2.61 -12.33
N GLY A 76 -1.60 2.71 -13.24
CA GLY A 76 -1.83 2.71 -14.67
C GLY A 76 -2.16 1.33 -15.25
N PHE A 77 -1.87 0.26 -14.52
CA PHE A 77 -1.96 -1.13 -15.00
C PHE A 77 -3.12 -1.93 -14.39
N ILE A 78 -3.97 -1.26 -13.61
CA ILE A 78 -5.18 -1.84 -13.05
C ILE A 78 -6.38 -0.97 -13.39
N HIS A 79 -7.51 -1.59 -13.72
CA HIS A 79 -8.77 -0.89 -13.91
C HIS A 79 -9.38 -0.58 -12.53
N ALA A 80 -9.08 0.62 -12.03
CA ALA A 80 -9.57 1.21 -10.78
C ALA A 80 -9.39 2.72 -10.86
N TYR A 81 -9.83 3.48 -9.87
CA TYR A 81 -9.36 4.86 -9.75
C TYR A 81 -7.87 4.85 -9.43
N GLY A 82 -7.11 5.70 -10.09
CA GLY A 82 -5.66 5.79 -9.92
C GLY A 82 -5.19 7.21 -9.67
N LEU A 83 -4.23 7.37 -8.76
CA LEU A 83 -3.56 8.64 -8.53
C LEU A 83 -2.05 8.40 -8.36
N HIS A 84 -1.26 8.95 -9.26
CA HIS A 84 0.20 8.94 -9.20
C HIS A 84 0.68 10.24 -8.53
N SER A 85 1.26 10.13 -7.34
CA SER A 85 1.67 11.28 -6.54
C SER A 85 3.17 11.59 -6.67
N LEU A 86 3.76 12.25 -5.68
CA LEU A 86 5.18 12.57 -5.62
C LEU A 86 5.96 11.49 -4.87
N HIS A 87 7.28 11.50 -5.05
CA HIS A 87 8.21 10.57 -4.38
C HIS A 87 8.09 10.67 -2.86
N GLY A 88 7.79 9.53 -2.22
CA GLY A 88 7.56 9.41 -0.79
C GLY A 88 6.27 10.09 -0.29
N ARG A 89 5.30 10.35 -1.18
CA ARG A 89 4.05 11.06 -0.82
C ARG A 89 2.79 10.23 -1.09
N ALA A 90 2.92 8.94 -1.36
CA ALA A 90 1.75 8.05 -1.51
C ALA A 90 0.84 8.10 -0.28
N LEU A 91 1.40 7.93 0.91
CA LEU A 91 0.63 7.84 2.15
C LEU A 91 -0.12 9.13 2.55
N PRO A 92 0.47 10.35 2.50
CA PRO A 92 -0.31 11.55 2.82
C PRO A 92 -1.41 11.82 1.80
N VAL A 93 -1.21 11.48 0.52
CA VAL A 93 -2.25 11.59 -0.51
C VAL A 93 -3.34 10.55 -0.28
N ALA A 94 -2.99 9.29 -0.01
CA ALA A 94 -3.94 8.24 0.36
C ALA A 94 -4.75 8.60 1.60
N THR A 95 -4.09 9.17 2.63
CA THR A 95 -4.74 9.69 3.84
C THR A 95 -5.82 10.73 3.49
N GLY A 96 -5.46 11.73 2.67
CA GLY A 96 -6.43 12.76 2.26
C GLY A 96 -7.59 12.19 1.46
N ALA A 97 -7.32 11.26 0.55
CA ALA A 97 -8.34 10.59 -0.25
C ALA A 97 -9.29 9.74 0.61
N HIS A 98 -8.77 8.98 1.57
CA HIS A 98 -9.57 8.18 2.50
C HIS A 98 -10.47 9.07 3.36
N LEU A 99 -9.92 10.13 3.96
CA LEU A 99 -10.70 11.07 4.78
C LEU A 99 -11.76 11.83 3.97
N ALA A 100 -11.51 12.06 2.68
CA ALA A 100 -12.51 12.65 1.79
C ALA A 100 -13.65 11.68 1.49
N ASN A 101 -13.36 10.40 1.27
CA ASN A 101 -14.35 9.37 0.99
C ASN A 101 -13.96 8.01 1.58
N GLU A 102 -14.36 7.77 2.80
CA GLU A 102 -14.13 6.52 3.54
C GLU A 102 -14.83 5.28 2.95
N LYS A 103 -15.70 5.46 1.95
CA LYS A 103 -16.37 4.35 1.26
C LYS A 103 -15.51 3.71 0.17
N LEU A 104 -14.40 4.35 -0.19
CA LEU A 104 -13.43 3.78 -1.12
C LEU A 104 -12.42 2.91 -0.38
N HIS A 105 -12.12 1.75 -0.95
CA HIS A 105 -10.95 0.98 -0.56
C HIS A 105 -9.70 1.69 -1.09
N VAL A 106 -9.01 2.41 -0.22
CA VAL A 106 -7.80 3.15 -0.58
C VAL A 106 -6.58 2.28 -0.37
N ILE A 107 -5.89 1.98 -1.46
CA ILE A 107 -4.70 1.15 -1.49
C ILE A 107 -3.52 2.01 -1.92
N ALA A 108 -2.61 2.29 -1.00
CA ALA A 108 -1.35 2.93 -1.33
C ALA A 108 -0.35 1.88 -1.85
N VAL A 109 0.44 2.22 -2.87
CA VAL A 109 1.50 1.37 -3.40
C VAL A 109 2.78 2.18 -3.56
N GLY A 110 3.93 1.53 -3.37
CA GLY A 110 5.23 2.16 -3.54
C GLY A 110 6.36 1.13 -3.50
N GLY A 111 7.59 1.57 -3.76
CA GLY A 111 8.80 0.78 -3.53
C GLY A 111 9.39 1.10 -2.16
N ASP A 112 10.37 0.30 -1.75
CA ASP A 112 11.15 0.47 -0.53
C ASP A 112 11.85 1.83 -0.46
N GLY A 113 12.48 2.27 -1.54
CA GLY A 113 13.10 3.60 -1.61
C GLY A 113 12.09 4.75 -1.54
N ASP A 114 10.89 4.55 -2.05
CA ASP A 114 9.79 5.51 -1.97
C ASP A 114 9.21 5.59 -0.55
N GLY A 115 8.80 4.46 -0.01
CA GLY A 115 8.10 4.39 1.28
C GLY A 115 9.01 4.47 2.49
N TYR A 116 10.09 3.70 2.47
CA TYR A 116 11.01 3.55 3.62
C TYR A 116 12.24 4.47 3.54
N GLY A 117 12.52 5.04 2.35
CA GLY A 117 13.50 6.09 2.18
C GLY A 117 12.88 7.47 2.45
N ILE A 118 12.59 8.22 1.39
CA ILE A 118 12.09 9.60 1.48
C ILE A 118 10.70 9.70 2.15
N GLY A 119 9.91 8.63 2.10
CA GLY A 119 8.57 8.57 2.67
C GLY A 119 8.50 8.26 4.17
N MET A 120 9.62 7.95 4.84
CA MET A 120 9.66 7.40 6.20
C MET A 120 8.85 8.22 7.22
N GLY A 121 8.91 9.54 7.19
CA GLY A 121 8.12 10.38 8.10
C GLY A 121 6.62 10.18 7.94
N HIS A 122 6.13 10.06 6.70
CA HIS A 122 4.72 9.79 6.41
C HIS A 122 4.35 8.36 6.79
N PHE A 123 5.26 7.39 6.59
CA PHE A 123 5.09 6.00 6.98
C PHE A 123 4.75 5.90 8.48
N ILE A 124 5.60 6.44 9.34
CA ILE A 124 5.38 6.43 10.80
C ILE A 124 4.08 7.14 11.20
N HIS A 125 3.82 8.33 10.62
CA HIS A 125 2.67 9.13 11.02
C HIS A 125 1.33 8.57 10.53
N THR A 126 1.29 7.85 9.43
CA THR A 126 0.05 7.21 8.94
C THR A 126 -0.32 6.02 9.84
N MET A 127 0.66 5.20 10.23
CA MET A 127 0.43 4.07 11.14
C MET A 127 -0.10 4.51 12.50
N ARG A 128 0.52 5.51 13.13
CA ARG A 128 0.06 6.01 14.44
C ARG A 128 -1.36 6.60 14.42
N ARG A 129 -1.87 7.00 13.25
CA ARG A 129 -3.25 7.46 13.09
C ARG A 129 -4.23 6.30 12.94
N ASN A 130 -3.77 5.14 12.53
CA ASN A 130 -4.58 3.95 12.27
C ASN A 130 -5.77 4.25 11.37
N LEU A 131 -5.52 4.85 10.20
CA LEU A 131 -6.52 5.05 9.16
C LEU A 131 -6.87 3.72 8.50
N ASP A 132 -8.12 3.53 8.08
CA ASP A 132 -8.54 2.30 7.38
C ASP A 132 -8.05 2.33 5.93
N LEU A 133 -6.78 2.03 5.74
CA LEU A 133 -6.14 1.94 4.42
C LEU A 133 -5.03 0.90 4.37
N THR A 134 -4.80 0.37 3.18
CA THR A 134 -3.77 -0.65 2.93
C THR A 134 -2.56 -0.03 2.23
N TYR A 135 -1.35 -0.34 2.69
CA TYR A 135 -0.11 0.03 2.02
C TYR A 135 0.67 -1.22 1.59
N ILE A 136 0.86 -1.38 0.29
CA ILE A 136 1.64 -2.46 -0.31
C ILE A 136 2.97 -1.87 -0.76
N VAL A 137 4.07 -2.34 -0.18
CA VAL A 137 5.42 -1.92 -0.57
C VAL A 137 6.08 -3.05 -1.35
N MET A 138 6.46 -2.76 -2.59
CA MET A 138 7.21 -3.68 -3.44
C MET A 138 8.70 -3.49 -3.16
N ASP A 139 9.20 -4.26 -2.18
CA ASP A 139 10.58 -4.19 -1.72
C ASP A 139 11.48 -5.01 -2.64
N ASN A 140 12.31 -4.34 -3.42
CA ASN A 140 13.30 -4.94 -4.29
C ASN A 140 14.75 -4.60 -3.88
N GLU A 141 14.91 -3.92 -2.75
CA GLU A 141 16.17 -3.54 -2.10
C GLU A 141 17.09 -2.64 -2.96
N VAL A 142 16.54 -1.96 -3.99
CA VAL A 142 17.27 -0.99 -4.81
C VAL A 142 16.32 0.08 -5.37
N TYR A 143 16.82 1.24 -5.74
CA TYR A 143 16.14 2.17 -6.63
C TYR A 143 16.18 1.63 -8.07
N GLY A 144 15.20 0.85 -8.50
CA GLY A 144 15.18 0.19 -9.80
C GLY A 144 15.02 1.15 -10.97
N LEU A 145 14.03 2.08 -10.90
CA LEU A 145 13.72 3.02 -11.98
C LEU A 145 14.91 3.90 -12.38
N THR A 146 15.71 4.33 -11.41
CA THR A 146 16.87 5.17 -11.62
C THR A 146 18.17 4.38 -11.83
N THR A 147 18.03 3.09 -12.11
CA THR A 147 19.09 2.18 -12.57
C THR A 147 20.04 1.64 -11.49
N GLY A 148 19.51 1.37 -10.27
CA GLY A 148 20.19 0.50 -9.30
C GLY A 148 21.04 1.20 -8.25
N GLN A 149 20.56 2.29 -7.66
CA GLN A 149 21.16 2.88 -6.46
C GLN A 149 20.74 2.07 -5.21
N ALA A 150 21.54 2.19 -4.14
CA ALA A 150 21.16 1.65 -2.84
C ALA A 150 19.90 2.34 -2.31
N SER A 151 18.95 1.56 -1.80
CA SER A 151 17.73 2.02 -1.13
C SER A 151 17.80 1.82 0.38
N ALA A 152 16.74 2.12 1.09
CA ALA A 152 16.69 2.00 2.55
C ALA A 152 16.78 0.54 3.05
N THR A 153 16.42 -0.44 2.22
CA THR A 153 16.43 -1.88 2.54
C THR A 153 17.60 -2.64 1.91
N THR A 154 18.47 -1.95 1.16
CA THR A 154 19.64 -2.59 0.55
C THR A 154 20.53 -3.27 1.61
N MET A 155 20.84 -4.54 1.39
CA MET A 155 21.69 -5.32 2.30
C MET A 155 23.05 -4.68 2.54
N LEU A 156 23.53 -4.83 3.78
CA LEU A 156 24.92 -4.44 4.15
C LEU A 156 25.92 -5.19 3.27
N GLY A 157 26.90 -4.47 2.75
CA GLY A 157 27.94 -5.01 1.87
C GLY A 157 27.51 -5.21 0.41
N MET A 158 26.24 -4.98 0.03
CA MET A 158 25.78 -5.13 -1.34
C MET A 158 26.40 -4.06 -2.26
N ASN A 159 26.95 -4.48 -3.37
CA ASN A 159 27.45 -3.57 -4.41
C ASN A 159 26.29 -3.03 -5.24
N THR A 160 26.15 -1.72 -5.28
CA THR A 160 25.16 -1.02 -6.10
C THR A 160 25.84 0.10 -6.89
N LYS A 161 25.06 0.77 -7.75
CA LYS A 161 25.57 1.93 -8.52
C LYS A 161 26.11 3.05 -7.64
N THR A 162 25.53 3.29 -6.47
CA THR A 162 25.96 4.32 -5.51
C THR A 162 26.92 3.79 -4.47
N THR A 163 27.00 2.49 -4.28
CA THR A 163 27.85 1.82 -3.30
C THR A 163 28.76 0.77 -3.95
N PRO A 164 29.69 1.17 -4.86
CA PRO A 164 30.50 0.22 -5.64
C PRO A 164 31.51 -0.57 -4.80
N ARG A 165 31.74 -0.19 -3.55
CA ARG A 165 32.61 -0.89 -2.57
C ARG A 165 31.83 -1.66 -1.52
N GLY A 166 30.51 -1.81 -1.71
CA GLY A 166 29.57 -2.37 -0.76
C GLY A 166 28.79 -1.29 -0.01
N ASN A 167 27.53 -1.58 0.25
CA ASN A 167 26.68 -0.72 1.08
C ASN A 167 27.19 -0.75 2.52
N ALA A 168 27.47 0.41 3.11
CA ALA A 168 27.97 0.55 4.48
C ALA A 168 26.84 0.76 5.52
N GLU A 169 25.63 1.00 5.06
CA GLU A 169 24.48 1.26 5.92
C GLU A 169 23.69 -0.02 6.16
N PRO A 170 23.34 -0.34 7.43
CA PRO A 170 22.44 -1.45 7.71
C PRO A 170 21.05 -1.15 7.16
N PRO A 171 20.33 -2.18 6.63
CA PRO A 171 19.00 -1.98 6.09
C PRO A 171 18.00 -1.59 7.20
N VAL A 172 17.04 -0.77 6.84
CA VAL A 172 15.89 -0.47 7.68
C VAL A 172 15.03 -1.73 7.83
N ASN A 173 14.52 -1.99 9.04
CA ASN A 173 13.51 -3.02 9.27
C ASN A 173 12.10 -2.38 9.28
N PRO A 174 11.38 -2.36 8.15
CA PRO A 174 10.11 -1.67 8.05
C PRO A 174 9.00 -2.35 8.87
N LEU A 175 9.07 -3.66 9.05
CA LEU A 175 8.06 -4.40 9.82
C LEU A 175 8.15 -4.08 11.32
N ALA A 176 9.36 -4.08 11.89
CA ALA A 176 9.56 -3.69 13.28
C ALA A 176 9.09 -2.24 13.51
N LEU A 177 9.47 -1.32 12.60
CA LEU A 177 9.02 0.07 12.66
C LEU A 177 7.50 0.19 12.57
N ALA A 178 6.85 -0.59 11.71
CA ALA A 178 5.40 -0.60 11.57
C ALA A 178 4.71 -1.04 12.86
N ILE A 179 5.16 -2.15 13.45
CA ILE A 179 4.60 -2.70 14.69
C ILE A 179 4.71 -1.67 15.82
N VAL A 180 5.90 -1.12 16.05
CA VAL A 180 6.11 -0.16 17.16
C VAL A 180 5.48 1.21 16.90
N SER A 181 5.16 1.53 15.66
CA SER A 181 4.49 2.78 15.28
C SER A 181 2.96 2.70 15.31
N GLY A 182 2.39 1.53 15.59
CA GLY A 182 0.96 1.35 15.81
C GLY A 182 0.18 0.85 14.59
N ALA A 183 0.83 0.28 13.57
CA ALA A 183 0.14 -0.45 12.52
C ALA A 183 -0.62 -1.63 13.12
N THR A 184 -1.86 -1.83 12.70
CA THR A 184 -2.75 -2.86 13.27
C THR A 184 -2.79 -4.14 12.45
N TYR A 185 -2.23 -4.13 11.25
CA TYR A 185 -1.96 -5.31 10.43
C TYR A 185 -0.59 -5.14 9.77
N VAL A 186 0.33 -6.06 10.06
CA VAL A 186 1.69 -6.05 9.48
C VAL A 186 1.98 -7.44 8.93
N ALA A 187 2.23 -7.52 7.64
CA ALA A 187 2.47 -8.77 6.94
C ALA A 187 3.64 -8.67 5.97
N ARG A 188 4.25 -9.81 5.68
CA ARG A 188 5.25 -9.94 4.63
C ARG A 188 4.82 -10.97 3.60
N ALA A 189 5.06 -10.67 2.33
CA ALA A 189 4.77 -11.56 1.22
C ALA A 189 5.97 -11.65 0.26
N PHE A 190 5.88 -12.59 -0.66
CA PHE A 190 6.89 -12.79 -1.71
C PHE A 190 6.20 -12.95 -3.06
N SER A 191 6.65 -12.22 -4.07
CA SER A 191 6.04 -12.23 -5.40
C SER A 191 6.20 -13.58 -6.15
N GLY A 192 7.09 -14.45 -5.65
CA GLY A 192 7.23 -15.84 -6.09
C GLY A 192 6.19 -16.81 -5.53
N GLU A 193 5.35 -16.36 -4.58
CA GLU A 193 4.27 -17.14 -3.94
C GLU A 193 2.90 -16.47 -4.18
N PRO A 194 2.39 -16.42 -5.42
CA PRO A 194 1.28 -15.55 -5.79
C PRO A 194 -0.03 -15.82 -5.07
N ALA A 195 -0.34 -17.08 -4.76
CA ALA A 195 -1.57 -17.43 -4.06
C ALA A 195 -1.53 -16.97 -2.58
N HIS A 196 -0.39 -17.21 -1.91
CA HIS A 196 -0.16 -16.77 -0.52
C HIS A 196 -0.16 -15.24 -0.46
N MET A 197 0.54 -14.57 -1.37
CA MET A 197 0.56 -13.11 -1.45
C MET A 197 -0.84 -12.52 -1.67
N ALA A 198 -1.66 -13.12 -2.54
CA ALA A 198 -3.04 -12.68 -2.77
C ALA A 198 -3.90 -12.79 -1.51
N ALA A 199 -3.78 -13.89 -0.77
CA ALA A 199 -4.47 -14.09 0.51
C ALA A 199 -4.02 -13.07 1.57
N THR A 200 -2.71 -12.80 1.66
CA THR A 200 -2.12 -11.80 2.56
C THR A 200 -2.63 -10.38 2.23
N ILE A 201 -2.65 -10.01 0.95
CA ILE A 201 -3.19 -8.71 0.50
C ILE A 201 -4.68 -8.62 0.80
N ALA A 202 -5.46 -9.67 0.53
CA ALA A 202 -6.89 -9.71 0.83
C ALA A 202 -7.15 -9.55 2.34
N GLY A 203 -6.33 -10.18 3.19
CA GLY A 203 -6.37 -10.01 4.64
C GLY A 203 -6.13 -8.56 5.07
N GLY A 204 -5.16 -7.89 4.45
CA GLY A 204 -4.87 -6.48 4.72
C GLY A 204 -5.98 -5.53 4.27
N ILE A 205 -6.58 -5.76 3.08
CA ILE A 205 -7.69 -4.95 2.57
C ILE A 205 -8.96 -5.15 3.41
N ALA A 206 -9.19 -6.36 3.93
CA ALA A 206 -10.34 -6.67 4.79
C ALA A 206 -10.13 -6.25 6.25
N HIS A 207 -8.89 -5.93 6.64
CA HIS A 207 -8.56 -5.48 7.99
C HIS A 207 -9.10 -4.07 8.21
N ARG A 208 -9.69 -3.83 9.38
CA ARG A 208 -10.17 -2.52 9.79
C ARG A 208 -9.05 -1.77 10.52
N GLY A 209 -8.40 -0.84 9.83
CA GLY A 209 -7.26 -0.06 10.30
C GLY A 209 -6.09 -0.09 9.31
N PHE A 210 -4.96 0.45 9.72
CA PHE A 210 -3.80 0.52 8.84
C PHE A 210 -3.15 -0.86 8.63
N ALA A 211 -3.10 -1.30 7.37
CA ALA A 211 -2.45 -2.53 6.97
C ALA A 211 -1.18 -2.24 6.15
N LEU A 212 -0.04 -2.77 6.61
CA LEU A 212 1.20 -2.84 5.84
C LEU A 212 1.40 -4.25 5.28
N ILE A 213 1.62 -4.34 3.98
CA ILE A 213 2.11 -5.56 3.33
C ILE A 213 3.44 -5.24 2.65
N ASP A 214 4.52 -5.74 3.25
CA ASP A 214 5.87 -5.67 2.70
C ASP A 214 6.08 -6.86 1.78
N VAL A 215 6.31 -6.61 0.48
CA VAL A 215 6.38 -7.66 -0.54
C VAL A 215 7.77 -7.71 -1.14
N PHE A 216 8.50 -8.80 -0.90
CA PHE A 216 9.71 -9.05 -1.66
C PHE A 216 9.38 -9.20 -3.15
N SER A 217 9.81 -8.23 -3.92
CA SER A 217 9.56 -8.07 -5.37
C SER A 217 10.89 -8.00 -6.11
N PRO A 218 11.52 -9.14 -6.47
CA PRO A 218 12.87 -9.14 -7.00
C PRO A 218 13.05 -8.28 -8.25
N CYS A 219 14.01 -7.36 -8.21
CA CYS A 219 14.45 -6.59 -9.36
C CYS A 219 15.45 -7.41 -10.19
N VAL A 220 14.97 -8.07 -11.24
CA VAL A 220 15.80 -8.95 -12.09
C VAL A 220 16.90 -8.21 -12.87
N THR A 221 16.78 -6.88 -12.99
CA THR A 221 17.72 -6.07 -13.77
C THR A 221 18.88 -5.57 -12.92
N TYR A 222 18.63 -5.04 -11.74
CA TYR A 222 19.64 -4.33 -10.95
C TYR A 222 20.03 -5.01 -9.64
N ASN A 223 19.15 -5.83 -9.04
CA ASN A 223 19.50 -6.63 -7.87
C ASN A 223 19.83 -8.06 -8.31
N LYS A 224 21.12 -8.40 -8.26
CA LYS A 224 21.63 -9.73 -8.63
C LYS A 224 21.86 -10.64 -7.42
N LEU A 225 21.66 -10.13 -6.21
CA LEU A 225 21.84 -10.88 -4.98
C LEU A 225 20.51 -11.50 -4.53
N ASN A 226 19.49 -10.68 -4.32
CA ASN A 226 18.18 -11.08 -3.80
C ASN A 226 17.25 -11.49 -4.96
N THR A 227 17.57 -12.64 -5.56
CA THR A 227 16.83 -13.19 -6.72
C THR A 227 15.69 -14.10 -6.27
N TYR A 228 14.80 -14.52 -7.20
CA TYR A 228 13.75 -15.49 -6.90
C TYR A 228 14.27 -16.79 -6.27
N PRO A 229 15.34 -17.44 -6.79
CA PRO A 229 15.92 -18.60 -6.13
C PRO A 229 16.42 -18.29 -4.73
N TRP A 230 17.07 -17.13 -4.53
CA TRP A 230 17.60 -16.73 -3.22
C TRP A 230 16.49 -16.63 -2.17
N PHE A 231 15.37 -16.00 -2.49
CA PHE A 231 14.21 -15.95 -1.59
C PHE A 231 13.57 -17.30 -1.40
N LYS A 232 13.33 -18.06 -2.49
CA LYS A 232 12.63 -19.35 -2.44
C LYS A 232 13.27 -20.37 -1.51
N GLU A 233 14.59 -20.34 -1.37
CA GLU A 233 15.35 -21.20 -0.46
C GLU A 233 15.22 -20.80 1.02
N ARG A 234 14.76 -19.59 1.32
CA ARG A 234 14.83 -18.98 2.64
C ARG A 234 13.47 -18.64 3.25
N VAL A 235 12.47 -18.45 2.43
CA VAL A 235 11.14 -18.09 2.91
C VAL A 235 10.42 -19.28 3.54
N TYR A 236 9.70 -19.01 4.60
CA TYR A 236 8.78 -19.96 5.23
C TYR A 236 7.50 -19.23 5.66
N LYS A 237 6.42 -19.97 5.93
CA LYS A 237 5.13 -19.40 6.27
C LYS A 237 4.89 -19.45 7.77
N LEU A 238 4.46 -18.33 8.34
CA LEU A 238 4.17 -18.21 9.77
C LEU A 238 2.98 -19.07 10.19
N GLU A 239 2.00 -19.25 9.32
CA GLU A 239 0.84 -20.12 9.55
C GLU A 239 1.21 -21.60 9.70
N ASP A 240 2.36 -22.02 9.20
CA ASP A 240 2.89 -23.37 9.34
C ASP A 240 3.73 -23.55 10.64
N GLU A 241 4.05 -22.44 11.36
CA GLU A 241 4.84 -22.47 12.59
C GLU A 241 3.96 -22.74 13.82
N ALA A 242 4.15 -23.89 14.43
CA ALA A 242 3.40 -24.27 15.63
C ALA A 242 3.60 -23.27 16.77
N GLY A 243 2.51 -22.75 17.32
CA GLY A 243 2.52 -21.82 18.45
C GLY A 243 2.81 -20.37 18.08
N TYR A 244 2.91 -20.01 16.79
CA TYR A 244 2.96 -18.62 16.40
C TYR A 244 1.61 -17.94 16.64
N ASP A 245 1.63 -16.78 17.32
CA ASP A 245 0.45 -15.98 17.60
C ASP A 245 0.66 -14.54 17.05
N PRO A 246 0.01 -14.17 15.94
CA PRO A 246 0.15 -12.85 15.35
C PRO A 246 -0.42 -11.72 16.24
N THR A 247 -1.16 -12.02 17.30
CA THR A 247 -1.61 -11.01 18.26
C THR A 247 -0.53 -10.66 19.29
N ASN A 248 0.52 -11.47 19.39
CA ASN A 248 1.62 -11.26 20.31
C ASN A 248 2.69 -10.34 19.69
N MET A 249 2.71 -9.07 20.11
CA MET A 249 3.67 -8.07 19.62
C MET A 249 5.15 -8.51 19.81
N GLY A 250 5.47 -9.17 20.91
CA GLY A 250 6.84 -9.63 21.18
C GLY A 250 7.31 -10.64 20.16
N MET A 251 6.47 -11.65 19.87
CA MET A 251 6.74 -12.65 18.83
C MET A 251 6.84 -12.01 17.45
N ALA A 252 5.95 -11.06 17.14
CA ALA A 252 5.96 -10.35 15.87
C ALA A 252 7.26 -9.55 15.65
N ILE A 253 7.75 -8.86 16.68
CA ILE A 253 9.03 -8.13 16.63
C ILE A 253 10.20 -9.11 16.47
N GLU A 254 10.20 -10.24 17.18
CA GLU A 254 11.23 -11.27 17.03
C GLU A 254 11.27 -11.77 15.57
N ARG A 255 10.11 -12.15 15.01
CA ARG A 255 10.01 -12.63 13.63
C ARG A 255 10.35 -11.55 12.60
N SER A 256 10.05 -10.29 12.87
CA SER A 256 10.40 -9.18 11.96
C SER A 256 11.91 -9.00 11.78
N ASN A 257 12.71 -9.46 12.75
CA ASN A 257 14.18 -9.42 12.69
C ASN A 257 14.80 -10.64 11.99
N GLU A 258 14.01 -11.65 11.65
CA GLU A 258 14.51 -12.79 10.87
C GLU A 258 14.71 -12.38 9.41
N PHE A 259 15.97 -12.37 8.99
CA PHE A 259 16.41 -12.12 7.63
C PHE A 259 17.71 -12.86 7.36
N GLY A 260 18.00 -13.20 6.12
CA GLY A 260 19.16 -13.99 5.74
C GLY A 260 18.79 -15.45 5.53
N ASP A 261 19.12 -16.35 6.46
CA ASP A 261 18.92 -17.80 6.27
C ASP A 261 17.44 -18.23 6.38
N ARG A 262 16.65 -17.54 7.17
CA ARG A 262 15.20 -17.75 7.32
C ARG A 262 14.46 -16.42 7.21
N ILE A 263 13.36 -16.40 6.45
CA ILE A 263 12.59 -15.20 6.19
C ILE A 263 11.09 -15.54 6.34
N PRO A 264 10.39 -14.99 7.35
CA PRO A 264 8.97 -15.26 7.57
C PRO A 264 8.10 -14.58 6.52
N LEU A 265 7.12 -15.31 6.01
CA LEU A 265 6.00 -14.80 5.22
C LEU A 265 4.69 -14.98 5.99
N GLY A 266 3.69 -14.17 5.66
CA GLY A 266 2.37 -14.20 6.28
C GLY A 266 2.15 -13.01 7.21
N VAL A 267 1.15 -13.11 8.08
CA VAL A 267 0.78 -12.06 9.02
C VAL A 267 1.68 -12.11 10.24
N LEU A 268 2.58 -11.12 10.38
CA LEU A 268 3.45 -11.00 11.53
C LEU A 268 2.70 -10.43 12.74
N TYR A 269 1.88 -9.42 12.53
CA TYR A 269 1.15 -8.77 13.62
C TYR A 269 -0.25 -8.39 13.20
N GLN A 270 -1.22 -8.66 14.06
CA GLN A 270 -2.60 -8.24 13.86
C GLN A 270 -3.25 -7.91 15.21
N THR A 271 -3.86 -6.73 15.29
CA THR A 271 -4.59 -6.27 16.47
C THR A 271 -5.75 -5.37 16.05
N GLN A 272 -6.53 -4.91 17.01
CA GLN A 272 -7.60 -3.94 16.80
C GLN A 272 -7.31 -2.67 17.60
N ALA A 273 -7.53 -1.52 16.98
CA ALA A 273 -7.43 -0.22 17.62
C ALA A 273 -8.49 0.73 17.04
N PRO A 274 -8.89 1.78 17.78
CA PRO A 274 -9.79 2.81 17.25
C PRO A 274 -9.22 3.46 15.98
N LEU A 275 -10.10 3.77 15.02
CA LEU A 275 -9.73 4.49 13.81
C LEU A 275 -9.64 6.00 14.09
N TYR A 276 -8.75 6.69 13.37
CA TYR A 276 -8.63 8.14 13.42
C TYR A 276 -9.95 8.83 13.07
N GLU A 277 -10.61 8.42 12.01
CA GLU A 277 -11.86 8.98 11.51
C GLU A 277 -13.01 8.84 12.52
N GLU A 278 -12.97 7.87 13.41
CA GLU A 278 -13.96 7.72 14.48
C GLU A 278 -13.81 8.75 15.59
N SER A 279 -12.65 9.36 15.73
CA SER A 279 -12.38 10.39 16.74
C SER A 279 -12.81 11.79 16.29
N ASP A 280 -12.91 12.04 14.98
CA ASP A 280 -13.23 13.35 14.42
C ASP A 280 -14.75 13.56 14.28
N PRO A 281 -15.32 14.61 14.94
CA PRO A 281 -16.76 14.86 14.88
C PRO A 281 -17.31 15.17 13.48
N VAL A 282 -16.47 15.67 12.57
CA VAL A 282 -16.87 15.98 11.20
C VAL A 282 -16.96 14.70 10.38
N LEU A 283 -15.97 13.82 10.51
CA LEU A 283 -15.91 12.54 9.80
C LEU A 283 -17.00 11.57 10.27
N ARG A 284 -17.39 11.61 11.53
CA ARG A 284 -18.52 10.83 12.07
C ARG A 284 -19.87 11.10 11.39
N ARG A 285 -20.01 12.21 10.66
CA ARG A 285 -21.21 12.53 9.88
C ARG A 285 -21.26 11.81 8.54
N GLY A 286 -20.24 11.07 8.21
CA GLY A 286 -20.02 10.37 6.94
C GLY A 286 -19.04 11.07 6.01
N PRO A 287 -18.82 10.52 4.82
CA PRO A 287 -17.79 11.00 3.89
C PRO A 287 -17.89 12.49 3.60
N LEU A 288 -16.76 13.20 3.60
CA LEU A 288 -16.72 14.65 3.34
C LEU A 288 -17.30 15.01 1.97
N VAL A 289 -17.12 14.15 0.97
CA VAL A 289 -17.66 14.34 -0.39
C VAL A 289 -19.18 14.37 -0.44
N HIS A 290 -19.87 13.89 0.60
CA HIS A 290 -21.33 13.90 0.70
C HIS A 290 -21.86 14.97 1.67
N GLN A 291 -20.97 15.68 2.35
CA GLN A 291 -21.36 16.75 3.27
C GLN A 291 -21.59 18.05 2.49
N PRO A 292 -22.53 18.91 2.96
CA PRO A 292 -22.78 20.17 2.29
C PRO A 292 -21.53 21.07 2.32
N VAL A 293 -21.20 21.64 1.16
CA VAL A 293 -20.11 22.62 1.01
C VAL A 293 -20.64 24.01 1.31
N GLY A 294 -20.07 24.65 2.30
CA GLY A 294 -20.43 25.99 2.73
C GLY A 294 -21.28 26.04 4.00
N LEU A 295 -21.36 27.21 4.58
CA LEU A 295 -22.12 27.49 5.80
C LEU A 295 -23.43 28.19 5.44
N SER A 296 -24.49 27.94 6.18
CA SER A 296 -25.65 28.80 6.14
C SER A 296 -25.28 30.25 6.56
N ARG A 297 -26.00 31.22 6.08
CA ARG A 297 -25.75 32.62 6.47
C ARG A 297 -25.79 32.79 8.00
N GLU A 298 -26.75 32.13 8.65
CA GLU A 298 -26.91 32.14 10.11
C GLU A 298 -25.69 31.56 10.83
N THR A 299 -25.19 30.39 10.38
CA THR A 299 -23.98 29.77 10.95
C THR A 299 -22.75 30.65 10.73
N PHE A 300 -22.61 31.25 9.53
CA PHE A 300 -21.52 32.17 9.25
C PHE A 300 -21.55 33.40 10.15
N ASP A 301 -22.71 34.05 10.32
CA ASP A 301 -22.84 35.23 11.15
C ASP A 301 -22.60 34.90 12.63
N ALA A 302 -23.01 33.70 13.12
CA ALA A 302 -22.71 33.23 14.48
C ALA A 302 -21.20 33.06 14.70
N LEU A 303 -20.49 32.42 13.79
CA LEU A 303 -19.02 32.25 13.86
C LEU A 303 -18.30 33.59 13.82
N MET A 304 -18.78 34.55 12.98
CA MET A 304 -18.20 35.89 12.94
C MET A 304 -18.40 36.63 14.25
N ALA A 305 -19.54 36.46 14.95
CA ALA A 305 -19.82 37.07 16.24
C ALA A 305 -18.93 36.50 17.37
N GLU A 306 -18.53 35.23 17.30
CA GLU A 306 -17.59 34.62 18.26
C GLU A 306 -16.15 35.14 18.10
N MET A 307 -15.81 35.67 16.93
CA MET A 307 -14.47 36.17 16.63
C MET A 307 -14.30 37.68 16.88
N MET A 308 -15.37 38.40 17.15
CA MET A 308 -15.37 39.85 17.48
C MET A 308 -15.44 40.09 18.97
#